data_65f6251991299fa9a09215a2c720490d
#
_entry.id   65f6251991299fa9a09215a2c720490d
#
_cell.length_a   1.000
_cell.length_b   1.000
_cell.length_c   1.000
_cell.angle_alpha   90.00
_cell.angle_beta   90.00
_cell.angle_gamma   90.00
#
_symmetry.space_group_name_H-M   'P 1'
#
loop_
_entity.id
_entity.type
_entity.pdbx_description
1 polymer ?
#
loop_
_entity_poly.entity_id
_entity_poly.type
_entity_poly.pdbx_seq_one_letter_code
_entity_poly.pdbx_strand_id
1 'polypeptide(L)'
;MRIRPCIDIHNGKVKQIVGGSLRDDSGKGSVLKESPLKESPLKESSRKEKPSGENLLRENFVSQKDADVYAAIYRREMLPGGHIILLNSVKEKEAYEADLRQAHLALKEYPGGMQAGGGITPGTADRFLEAGASHVIVTSYVFRDGELDRDHLDEMVRAVGKKHLVLDLSCRKQENGSYVVVTDRWQKLTRTVISEETLDFLAEFCDEFLIHAADVEGKRAGVEEDLAELLGGWQKKSHFPVTYAGGVHALEDLSKIAASSGGRMDVTVGSALDLFGGNLKLQELKQMAEKLSAEVR
;
A
#
# COMPACT_ATOMS: atom_id res chain seq x y z
N MET A 1 12.11 -6.85 -12.09
CA MET A 1 10.80 -6.99 -11.39
C MET A 1 10.89 -8.07 -10.35
N ARG A 2 10.47 -7.80 -9.12
CA ARG A 2 10.37 -8.77 -8.03
C ARG A 2 8.96 -8.71 -7.46
N ILE A 3 8.50 -9.84 -6.91
CA ILE A 3 7.28 -9.84 -6.11
C ILE A 3 7.63 -9.38 -4.70
N ARG A 4 6.95 -8.35 -4.23
CA ARG A 4 7.06 -7.76 -2.89
C ARG A 4 5.79 -8.15 -2.11
N PRO A 5 5.85 -9.14 -1.23
CA PRO A 5 4.66 -9.58 -0.51
C PRO A 5 4.23 -8.57 0.57
N CYS A 6 2.95 -8.60 0.96
CA CYS A 6 2.43 -7.75 2.03
C CYS A 6 1.91 -8.55 3.23
N ILE A 7 1.93 -7.91 4.39
CA ILE A 7 1.28 -8.34 5.63
C ILE A 7 0.55 -7.13 6.20
N ASP A 8 -0.75 -7.03 5.97
CA ASP A 8 -1.57 -5.96 6.54
C ASP A 8 -2.15 -6.42 7.87
N ILE A 9 -2.02 -5.58 8.89
CA ILE A 9 -2.40 -5.93 10.26
C ILE A 9 -3.46 -4.94 10.76
N HIS A 10 -4.56 -5.48 11.25
CA HIS A 10 -5.63 -4.70 11.85
C HIS A 10 -6.27 -5.44 13.02
N ASN A 11 -6.38 -4.78 14.18
CA ASN A 11 -6.88 -5.35 15.44
C ASN A 11 -6.11 -6.64 15.81
N GLY A 12 -4.78 -6.62 15.68
CA GLY A 12 -3.90 -7.73 16.03
C GLY A 12 -4.02 -8.97 15.16
N LYS A 13 -4.57 -8.84 13.94
CA LYS A 13 -4.71 -9.94 12.98
C LYS A 13 -4.23 -9.54 11.59
N VAL A 14 -3.64 -10.50 10.88
CA VAL A 14 -3.33 -10.32 9.46
C VAL A 14 -4.64 -10.34 8.67
N LYS A 15 -4.83 -9.32 7.84
CA LYS A 15 -6.05 -9.11 7.05
C LYS A 15 -5.72 -8.67 5.63
N GLN A 16 -6.71 -8.81 4.76
CA GLN A 16 -6.74 -8.11 3.47
C GLN A 16 -8.05 -7.33 3.40
N ILE A 17 -7.96 -6.04 3.14
CA ILE A 17 -9.12 -5.14 3.12
C ILE A 17 -9.32 -4.55 1.72
N VAL A 18 -10.54 -4.08 1.46
CA VAL A 18 -10.84 -3.29 0.25
C VAL A 18 -10.46 -1.85 0.50
N GLY A 19 -9.65 -1.27 -0.38
CA GLY A 19 -9.22 0.12 -0.29
C GLY A 19 -10.40 1.09 -0.16
N GLY A 20 -10.24 2.09 0.71
CA GLY A 20 -11.25 3.09 0.99
C GLY A 20 -12.40 2.64 1.92
N SER A 21 -12.42 1.37 2.38
CA SER A 21 -13.40 0.91 3.38
C SER A 21 -12.95 1.19 4.82
N LEU A 22 -11.67 1.45 5.05
CA LEU A 22 -11.12 1.80 6.36
C LEU A 22 -11.43 3.28 6.66
N ARG A 23 -12.26 3.56 7.67
CA ARG A 23 -12.63 4.92 8.08
C ARG A 23 -12.40 5.10 9.57
N ASP A 24 -12.00 6.30 9.98
CA ASP A 24 -11.94 6.67 11.39
C ASP A 24 -13.35 6.93 11.95
N ASP A 25 -13.66 6.41 13.12
CA ASP A 25 -14.92 6.68 13.86
C ASP A 25 -14.96 8.12 14.46
N SER A 26 -14.14 9.04 14.01
CA SER A 26 -14.15 10.44 14.47
C SER A 26 -15.21 11.23 13.70
N GLY A 27 -16.31 11.46 14.37
CA GLY A 27 -17.50 12.13 13.88
C GLY A 27 -17.28 13.42 13.09
N LYS A 28 -18.15 13.59 12.07
CA LYS A 28 -18.38 14.78 11.26
C LYS A 28 -17.27 15.16 10.28
N GLY A 29 -17.07 14.36 9.22
CA GLY A 29 -16.38 14.77 8.01
C GLY A 29 -17.36 15.04 6.88
N SER A 30 -17.14 16.11 6.14
CA SER A 30 -17.95 16.62 5.02
C SER A 30 -18.27 15.55 3.99
N VAL A 31 -19.53 15.34 3.77
CA VAL A 31 -20.08 14.55 2.67
C VAL A 31 -19.78 15.27 1.37
N LEU A 32 -18.89 14.73 0.56
CA LEU A 32 -18.80 15.07 -0.85
C LEU A 32 -20.08 14.54 -1.52
N LYS A 33 -20.92 15.45 -2.01
CA LYS A 33 -22.16 15.13 -2.73
C LYS A 33 -21.80 14.43 -4.03
N GLU A 34 -22.09 13.14 -4.12
CA GLU A 34 -22.22 12.48 -5.41
C GLU A 34 -23.44 13.07 -6.14
N SER A 35 -23.26 13.52 -7.36
CA SER A 35 -24.34 13.98 -8.21
C SER A 35 -25.23 12.79 -8.62
N PRO A 36 -26.56 12.90 -8.53
CA PRO A 36 -27.45 11.78 -8.82
C PRO A 36 -27.55 11.55 -10.33
N LEU A 37 -27.15 10.36 -10.78
CA LEU A 37 -27.54 9.84 -12.07
C LEU A 37 -29.06 9.59 -12.07
N LYS A 38 -29.74 10.13 -13.10
CA LYS A 38 -31.19 10.05 -13.30
C LYS A 38 -31.63 8.60 -13.45
N GLU A 39 -32.39 8.09 -12.50
CA GLU A 39 -33.17 6.86 -12.63
C GLU A 39 -34.55 7.16 -13.23
N SER A 40 -34.94 6.36 -14.21
CA SER A 40 -36.30 6.27 -14.74
C SER A 40 -37.17 5.32 -13.86
N PRO A 41 -38.47 5.54 -13.73
CA PRO A 41 -39.29 4.89 -12.73
C PRO A 41 -39.88 3.57 -13.23
N LEU A 42 -39.73 2.47 -12.49
CA LEU A 42 -40.65 1.32 -12.56
C LEU A 42 -40.71 0.54 -11.23
N LYS A 43 -41.92 0.68 -10.63
CA LYS A 43 -42.70 -0.27 -9.82
C LYS A 43 -42.24 -0.71 -8.42
N GLU A 44 -43.10 -0.32 -7.49
CA GLU A 44 -43.28 -0.80 -6.13
C GLU A 44 -43.34 -2.33 -5.97
N SER A 45 -42.64 -2.85 -4.97
CA SER A 45 -43.25 -3.70 -3.96
C SER A 45 -42.23 -4.10 -2.87
N SER A 46 -42.73 -4.11 -1.64
CA SER A 46 -42.16 -4.63 -0.38
C SER A 46 -41.03 -3.85 0.31
N ARG A 47 -41.43 -2.96 1.22
CA ARG A 47 -40.63 -2.45 2.31
C ARG A 47 -40.06 -3.60 3.15
N LYS A 48 -38.75 -3.80 3.10
CA LYS A 48 -37.96 -4.32 4.22
C LYS A 48 -37.08 -3.18 4.69
N GLU A 49 -37.19 -2.82 5.94
CA GLU A 49 -36.40 -1.82 6.63
C GLU A 49 -34.93 -2.15 6.45
N LYS A 50 -34.17 -1.20 5.87
CA LYS A 50 -32.69 -1.24 5.85
C LYS A 50 -32.22 -0.88 7.26
N PRO A 51 -31.32 -1.65 7.89
CA PRO A 51 -30.69 -1.21 9.11
C PRO A 51 -29.83 0.03 8.82
N SER A 52 -29.91 1.01 9.72
CA SER A 52 -29.14 2.25 9.74
C SER A 52 -27.66 1.98 9.53
N GLY A 53 -27.03 2.76 8.61
CA GLY A 53 -25.71 2.53 8.09
C GLY A 53 -24.60 2.47 9.13
N GLU A 54 -24.16 1.28 9.46
CA GLU A 54 -22.84 1.01 9.94
C GLU A 54 -21.90 0.95 8.74
N ASN A 55 -20.89 1.84 8.73
CA ASN A 55 -19.79 1.82 7.77
C ASN A 55 -18.90 0.59 8.05
N LEU A 56 -19.32 -0.59 7.60
CA LEU A 56 -18.62 -1.83 7.82
C LEU A 56 -17.35 -1.86 6.97
N LEU A 57 -16.19 -2.03 7.63
CA LEU A 57 -14.92 -2.38 7.01
C LEU A 57 -15.14 -3.61 6.12
N ARG A 58 -14.78 -3.49 4.82
CA ARG A 58 -14.86 -4.62 3.89
C ARG A 58 -13.56 -5.41 3.94
N GLU A 59 -13.63 -6.57 4.56
CA GLU A 59 -12.51 -7.49 4.71
C GLU A 59 -12.62 -8.59 3.64
N ASN A 60 -11.58 -8.73 2.81
CA ASN A 60 -11.46 -9.82 1.85
C ASN A 60 -10.98 -11.11 2.53
N PHE A 61 -10.20 -10.96 3.61
CA PHE A 61 -9.60 -12.07 4.33
C PHE A 61 -9.27 -11.67 5.78
N VAL A 62 -9.44 -12.60 6.70
CA VAL A 62 -9.00 -12.49 8.10
C VAL A 62 -8.28 -13.78 8.48
N SER A 63 -7.00 -13.67 8.83
CA SER A 63 -6.16 -14.80 9.19
C SER A 63 -6.49 -15.37 10.56
N GLN A 64 -6.37 -16.70 10.68
CA GLN A 64 -6.30 -17.41 11.96
C GLN A 64 -4.85 -17.66 12.40
N LYS A 65 -3.87 -17.34 11.56
CA LYS A 65 -2.43 -17.49 11.81
C LYS A 65 -1.83 -16.15 12.15
N ASP A 66 -0.78 -16.15 12.95
CA ASP A 66 0.00 -14.97 13.26
C ASP A 66 0.88 -14.51 12.08
N ALA A 67 1.39 -13.29 12.15
CA ALA A 67 2.13 -12.66 11.06
C ALA A 67 3.48 -13.33 10.75
N ASP A 68 4.11 -13.98 11.74
CA ASP A 68 5.34 -14.75 11.57
C ASP A 68 5.19 -15.91 10.59
N VAL A 69 4.02 -16.55 10.53
CA VAL A 69 3.76 -17.64 9.58
C VAL A 69 3.89 -17.14 8.13
N TYR A 70 3.38 -15.95 7.83
CA TYR A 70 3.52 -15.34 6.51
C TYR A 70 4.97 -14.91 6.24
N ALA A 71 5.62 -14.29 7.21
CA ALA A 71 7.03 -13.91 7.10
C ALA A 71 7.94 -15.13 6.86
N ALA A 72 7.67 -16.28 7.53
CA ALA A 72 8.38 -17.54 7.32
C ALA A 72 8.20 -18.07 5.88
N ILE A 73 6.99 -17.95 5.32
CA ILE A 73 6.75 -18.30 3.91
C ILE A 73 7.58 -17.40 3.01
N TYR A 74 7.54 -16.07 3.21
CA TYR A 74 8.26 -15.10 2.37
C TYR A 74 9.78 -15.29 2.47
N ARG A 75 10.31 -15.57 3.65
CA ARG A 75 11.72 -15.92 3.86
C ARG A 75 12.10 -17.18 3.10
N ARG A 76 11.33 -18.25 3.24
CA ARG A 76 11.56 -19.52 2.54
C ARG A 76 11.55 -19.37 1.03
N GLU A 77 10.63 -18.55 0.51
CA GLU A 77 10.52 -18.25 -0.91
C GLU A 77 11.52 -17.20 -1.41
N MET A 78 12.39 -16.68 -0.53
CA MET A 78 13.40 -15.66 -0.85
C MET A 78 12.77 -14.39 -1.48
N LEU A 79 11.73 -13.85 -0.82
CA LEU A 79 11.00 -12.66 -1.25
C LEU A 79 11.29 -11.47 -0.30
N PRO A 80 12.49 -10.84 -0.37
CA PRO A 80 12.81 -9.68 0.45
C PRO A 80 12.12 -8.41 -0.04
N GLY A 81 12.02 -7.44 0.86
CA GLY A 81 11.51 -6.10 0.57
C GLY A 81 9.99 -6.01 0.50
N GLY A 82 9.28 -7.04 0.94
CA GLY A 82 7.85 -6.93 1.19
C GLY A 82 7.56 -5.99 2.35
N HIS A 83 6.30 -5.62 2.54
CA HIS A 83 5.91 -4.66 3.57
C HIS A 83 4.96 -5.24 4.62
N ILE A 84 5.06 -4.69 5.82
CA ILE A 84 4.13 -4.89 6.93
C ILE A 84 3.48 -3.55 7.20
N ILE A 85 2.15 -3.46 7.11
CA ILE A 85 1.41 -2.21 7.37
C ILE A 85 0.47 -2.39 8.56
N LEU A 86 0.66 -1.55 9.59
CA LEU A 86 -0.24 -1.43 10.71
C LEU A 86 -1.39 -0.48 10.32
N LEU A 87 -2.61 -0.99 10.31
CA LEU A 87 -3.79 -0.26 9.83
C LEU A 87 -4.54 0.46 10.94
N ASN A 88 -4.35 0.10 12.21
CA ASN A 88 -4.91 0.86 13.30
C ASN A 88 -4.20 2.19 13.49
N SER A 89 -4.95 3.20 13.88
CA SER A 89 -4.38 4.50 14.25
C SER A 89 -3.59 4.38 15.55
N VAL A 90 -2.49 5.11 15.67
CA VAL A 90 -1.74 5.26 16.94
C VAL A 90 -2.61 5.80 18.09
N LYS A 91 -3.76 6.41 17.78
CA LYS A 91 -4.74 6.88 18.75
C LYS A 91 -5.56 5.73 19.37
N GLU A 92 -5.71 4.64 18.65
CA GLU A 92 -6.39 3.40 19.07
C GLU A 92 -5.39 2.51 19.84
N LYS A 93 -4.92 2.97 20.98
CA LYS A 93 -3.74 2.44 21.68
C LYS A 93 -3.71 0.92 21.80
N GLU A 94 -4.79 0.29 22.27
CA GLU A 94 -4.85 -1.16 22.51
C GLU A 94 -4.78 -1.95 21.20
N ALA A 95 -5.50 -1.50 20.18
CA ALA A 95 -5.50 -2.10 18.85
C ALA A 95 -4.15 -1.92 18.17
N TYR A 96 -3.57 -0.72 18.24
CA TYR A 96 -2.24 -0.44 17.68
C TYR A 96 -1.14 -1.27 18.35
N GLU A 97 -1.18 -1.44 19.67
CA GLU A 97 -0.24 -2.31 20.39
C GLU A 97 -0.43 -3.81 20.02
N ALA A 98 -1.67 -4.21 19.70
CA ALA A 98 -1.91 -5.56 19.17
C ALA A 98 -1.30 -5.73 17.78
N ASP A 99 -1.42 -4.72 16.91
CA ASP A 99 -0.79 -4.70 15.58
C ASP A 99 0.74 -4.72 15.69
N LEU A 100 1.32 -3.93 16.59
CA LEU A 100 2.76 -3.91 16.87
C LEU A 100 3.29 -5.29 17.28
N ARG A 101 2.57 -6.03 18.13
CA ARG A 101 2.98 -7.39 18.49
C ARG A 101 3.07 -8.31 17.28
N GLN A 102 2.12 -8.25 16.37
CA GLN A 102 2.12 -9.02 15.13
C GLN A 102 3.27 -8.61 14.20
N ALA A 103 3.49 -7.30 14.04
CA ALA A 103 4.59 -6.79 13.25
C ALA A 103 5.96 -7.26 13.79
N HIS A 104 6.16 -7.22 15.10
CA HIS A 104 7.38 -7.72 15.74
C HIS A 104 7.60 -9.23 15.54
N LEU A 105 6.52 -10.03 15.57
CA LEU A 105 6.61 -11.46 15.25
C LEU A 105 7.14 -11.68 13.83
N ALA A 106 6.56 -10.97 12.86
CA ALA A 106 6.97 -11.08 11.46
C ALA A 106 8.40 -10.59 11.21
N LEU A 107 8.79 -9.43 11.80
CA LEU A 107 10.13 -8.86 11.66
C LEU A 107 11.20 -9.75 12.28
N LYS A 108 10.92 -10.36 13.44
CA LYS A 108 11.80 -11.30 14.09
C LYS A 108 11.96 -12.60 13.27
N GLU A 109 10.89 -13.05 12.60
CA GLU A 109 10.94 -14.25 11.75
C GLU A 109 11.75 -14.01 10.47
N TYR A 110 11.69 -12.81 9.89
CA TYR A 110 12.42 -12.46 8.65
C TYR A 110 13.23 -11.16 8.80
N PRO A 111 14.31 -11.15 9.62
CA PRO A 111 15.13 -9.97 9.86
C PRO A 111 15.74 -9.43 8.55
N GLY A 112 15.61 -8.13 8.32
CA GLY A 112 16.09 -7.45 7.11
C GLY A 112 15.29 -7.78 5.83
N GLY A 113 14.31 -8.67 5.92
CA GLY A 113 13.53 -9.10 4.75
C GLY A 113 12.27 -8.27 4.50
N MET A 114 11.78 -7.57 5.50
CA MET A 114 10.51 -6.83 5.41
C MET A 114 10.70 -5.35 5.77
N GLN A 115 9.92 -4.51 5.12
CA GLN A 115 9.74 -3.09 5.45
C GLN A 115 8.55 -2.96 6.41
N ALA A 116 8.47 -1.90 7.22
CA ALA A 116 7.37 -1.71 8.15
C ALA A 116 6.79 -0.30 8.07
N GLY A 117 5.46 -0.19 8.08
CA GLY A 117 4.73 1.08 8.03
C GLY A 117 3.50 1.11 8.94
N GLY A 118 2.90 2.28 9.06
CA GLY A 118 1.71 2.52 9.90
C GLY A 118 2.01 3.37 11.12
N GLY A 119 1.73 4.68 11.01
CA GLY A 119 1.89 5.63 12.10
C GLY A 119 3.34 5.90 12.54
N ILE A 120 4.31 5.70 11.64
CA ILE A 120 5.73 5.90 11.93
C ILE A 120 6.07 7.39 11.94
N THR A 121 6.85 7.77 12.94
CA THR A 121 7.41 9.10 13.16
C THR A 121 8.90 8.97 13.53
N PRO A 122 9.70 10.06 13.57
CA PRO A 122 11.08 10.01 14.03
C PRO A 122 11.24 9.35 15.41
N GLY A 123 10.30 9.61 16.33
CA GLY A 123 10.35 9.05 17.68
C GLY A 123 9.92 7.58 17.81
N THR A 124 9.40 6.96 16.75
CA THR A 124 8.93 5.56 16.77
C THR A 124 9.64 4.66 15.77
N ALA A 125 10.39 5.22 14.83
CA ALA A 125 11.03 4.48 13.74
C ALA A 125 12.03 3.42 14.23
N ASP A 126 12.84 3.74 15.24
CA ASP A 126 13.87 2.85 15.77
C ASP A 126 13.27 1.53 16.27
N ARG A 127 12.05 1.54 16.83
CA ARG A 127 11.37 0.32 17.31
C ARG A 127 11.23 -0.75 16.20
N PHE A 128 11.00 -0.31 14.97
CA PHE A 128 10.84 -1.21 13.83
C PHE A 128 12.17 -1.67 13.26
N LEU A 129 13.14 -0.75 13.17
CA LEU A 129 14.49 -1.09 12.68
C LEU A 129 15.20 -2.04 13.66
N GLU A 130 15.13 -1.80 14.96
CA GLU A 130 15.69 -2.69 16.00
C GLU A 130 14.97 -4.05 16.05
N ALA A 131 13.66 -4.09 15.72
CA ALA A 131 12.91 -5.33 15.61
C ALA A 131 13.28 -6.15 14.36
N GLY A 132 14.04 -5.58 13.42
CA GLY A 132 14.51 -6.26 12.22
C GLY A 132 13.90 -5.77 10.91
N ALA A 133 13.20 -4.65 10.88
CA ALA A 133 12.76 -4.05 9.63
C ALA A 133 13.97 -3.60 8.80
N SER A 134 13.94 -3.85 7.48
CA SER A 134 14.95 -3.32 6.57
C SER A 134 14.79 -1.80 6.38
N HIS A 135 13.55 -1.33 6.33
CA HIS A 135 13.19 0.07 6.14
C HIS A 135 11.92 0.38 6.93
N VAL A 136 11.72 1.66 7.21
CA VAL A 136 10.44 2.19 7.67
C VAL A 136 9.72 2.88 6.50
N ILE A 137 8.39 2.67 6.43
CA ILE A 137 7.53 3.24 5.40
C ILE A 137 6.75 4.39 6.01
N VAL A 138 6.84 5.56 5.42
CA VAL A 138 6.22 6.79 5.91
C VAL A 138 5.34 7.42 4.83
N THR A 139 4.15 7.86 5.22
CA THR A 139 3.20 8.61 4.40
C THR A 139 2.76 9.86 5.14
N SER A 140 1.77 9.75 6.01
CA SER A 140 1.07 10.90 6.61
C SER A 140 1.96 11.84 7.43
N TYR A 141 3.07 11.35 8.01
CA TYR A 141 3.95 12.19 8.82
C TYR A 141 4.62 13.30 8.02
N VAL A 142 4.99 13.02 6.76
CA VAL A 142 5.67 14.00 5.89
C VAL A 142 4.69 14.91 5.13
N PHE A 143 3.41 14.86 5.50
CA PHE A 143 2.39 15.76 4.94
C PHE A 143 1.69 16.53 6.07
N ARG A 144 1.51 17.83 5.88
CA ARG A 144 0.75 18.71 6.78
C ARG A 144 -0.22 19.57 5.97
N ASP A 145 -1.47 19.62 6.39
CA ASP A 145 -2.51 20.46 5.74
C ASP A 145 -2.66 20.19 4.24
N GLY A 146 -2.38 18.96 3.81
CA GLY A 146 -2.44 18.56 2.40
C GLY A 146 -1.22 18.97 1.57
N GLU A 147 -0.15 19.43 2.19
CA GLU A 147 1.12 19.76 1.53
C GLU A 147 2.25 18.87 2.04
N LEU A 148 3.26 18.67 1.20
CA LEU A 148 4.51 18.06 1.63
C LEU A 148 5.21 18.99 2.63
N ASP A 149 5.47 18.48 3.83
CA ASP A 149 6.18 19.20 4.90
C ASP A 149 7.67 18.83 4.84
N ARG A 150 8.46 19.77 4.34
CA ARG A 150 9.91 19.59 4.16
C ARG A 150 10.63 19.37 5.49
N ASP A 151 10.24 20.07 6.54
CA ASP A 151 10.88 19.95 7.86
C ASP A 151 10.67 18.55 8.42
N HIS A 152 9.45 18.02 8.32
CA HIS A 152 9.14 16.64 8.72
C HIS A 152 9.87 15.59 7.87
N LEU A 153 10.04 15.83 6.56
CA LEU A 153 10.82 14.95 5.71
C LEU A 153 12.29 14.93 6.14
N ASP A 154 12.88 16.09 6.38
CA ASP A 154 14.25 16.23 6.88
C ASP A 154 14.42 15.62 8.27
N GLU A 155 13.41 15.72 9.15
CA GLU A 155 13.40 15.03 10.45
C GLU A 155 13.44 13.51 10.31
N MET A 156 12.64 12.93 9.40
CA MET A 156 12.68 11.49 9.13
C MET A 156 14.05 11.06 8.60
N VAL A 157 14.61 11.80 7.65
CA VAL A 157 15.95 11.50 7.12
C VAL A 157 17.03 11.57 8.19
N ARG A 158 16.96 12.56 9.11
CA ARG A 158 17.88 12.63 10.24
C ARG A 158 17.74 11.46 11.21
N ALA A 159 16.50 11.00 11.43
CA ALA A 159 16.23 9.92 12.37
C ALA A 159 16.71 8.56 11.85
N VAL A 160 16.38 8.19 10.61
CA VAL A 160 16.61 6.82 10.12
C VAL A 160 17.65 6.74 8.98
N GLY A 161 18.01 7.87 8.40
CA GLY A 161 18.84 7.94 7.19
C GLY A 161 18.07 7.58 5.93
N LYS A 162 18.49 8.14 4.80
CA LYS A 162 17.89 7.89 3.48
C LYS A 162 17.76 6.39 3.16
N LYS A 163 18.77 5.59 3.51
CA LYS A 163 18.88 4.14 3.18
C LYS A 163 17.90 3.24 3.91
N HIS A 164 17.18 3.78 4.90
CA HIS A 164 16.18 3.04 5.67
C HIS A 164 14.79 3.66 5.56
N LEU A 165 14.61 4.64 4.68
CA LEU A 165 13.35 5.33 4.48
C LEU A 165 12.71 4.92 3.15
N VAL A 166 11.47 4.48 3.21
CA VAL A 166 10.57 4.30 2.05
C VAL A 166 9.46 5.34 2.17
N LEU A 167 9.19 6.07 1.11
CA LEU A 167 8.03 6.94 1.03
C LEU A 167 6.89 6.19 0.33
N ASP A 168 5.77 6.03 1.05
CA ASP A 168 4.53 5.56 0.45
C ASP A 168 3.77 6.76 -0.14
N LEU A 169 3.70 6.79 -1.46
CA LEU A 169 2.99 7.80 -2.23
C LEU A 169 1.68 7.22 -2.78
N SER A 170 0.90 6.58 -1.90
CA SER A 170 -0.46 6.14 -2.25
C SER A 170 -1.22 7.26 -2.94
N CYS A 171 -1.88 6.99 -4.06
CA CYS A 171 -2.48 8.05 -4.86
C CYS A 171 -3.85 7.70 -5.44
N ARG A 172 -4.58 8.75 -5.85
CA ARG A 172 -5.87 8.66 -6.54
C ARG A 172 -5.86 9.45 -7.83
N LYS A 173 -6.49 8.88 -8.86
CA LYS A 173 -6.73 9.55 -10.13
C LYS A 173 -7.75 10.66 -9.97
N GLN A 174 -7.45 11.82 -10.54
CA GLN A 174 -8.34 12.99 -10.58
C GLN A 174 -9.07 13.06 -11.93
N GLU A 175 -10.12 13.88 -12.02
CA GLU A 175 -10.90 14.06 -13.26
C GLU A 175 -10.06 14.53 -14.45
N ASN A 176 -8.99 15.28 -14.19
CA ASN A 176 -8.05 15.75 -15.21
C ASN A 176 -6.99 14.71 -15.60
N GLY A 177 -7.08 13.48 -15.07
CA GLY A 177 -6.16 12.38 -15.33
C GLY A 177 -4.88 12.39 -14.48
N SER A 178 -4.61 13.44 -13.66
CA SER A 178 -3.45 13.44 -12.75
C SER A 178 -3.66 12.49 -11.56
N TYR A 179 -2.57 12.05 -10.96
CA TYR A 179 -2.57 11.28 -9.72
C TYR A 179 -2.14 12.16 -8.58
N VAL A 180 -2.93 12.22 -7.51
CA VAL A 180 -2.67 13.04 -6.33
C VAL A 180 -2.44 12.13 -5.13
N VAL A 181 -1.39 12.42 -4.34
CA VAL A 181 -1.08 11.68 -3.12
C VAL A 181 -2.23 11.78 -2.13
N VAL A 182 -2.53 10.65 -1.48
CA VAL A 182 -3.54 10.55 -0.43
C VAL A 182 -2.90 10.09 0.88
N THR A 183 -3.39 10.62 1.98
CA THR A 183 -2.89 10.35 3.33
C THR A 183 -4.01 9.85 4.25
N ASP A 184 -3.67 9.58 5.51
CA ASP A 184 -4.63 9.16 6.55
C ASP A 184 -5.51 7.99 6.10
N ARG A 185 -4.85 6.89 5.72
CA ARG A 185 -5.53 5.68 5.24
C ARG A 185 -6.40 5.98 4.01
N TRP A 186 -5.86 6.77 3.07
CA TRP A 186 -6.47 7.19 1.81
C TRP A 186 -7.73 8.07 1.94
N GLN A 187 -7.96 8.67 3.11
CA GLN A 187 -9.15 9.48 3.38
C GLN A 187 -8.95 10.96 2.99
N LYS A 188 -7.71 11.44 2.96
CA LYS A 188 -7.39 12.84 2.69
C LYS A 188 -6.58 13.00 1.41
N LEU A 189 -7.09 13.80 0.49
CA LEU A 189 -6.33 14.26 -0.68
C LEU A 189 -5.31 15.32 -0.25
N THR A 190 -4.11 15.22 -0.80
CA THR A 190 -3.13 16.30 -0.71
C THR A 190 -3.15 17.15 -1.99
N ARG A 191 -2.29 18.16 -2.07
CA ARG A 191 -2.04 18.92 -3.30
C ARG A 191 -0.81 18.42 -4.08
N THR A 192 -0.16 17.39 -3.58
CA THR A 192 1.03 16.80 -4.20
C THR A 192 0.64 15.87 -5.34
N VAL A 193 0.99 16.25 -6.55
CA VAL A 193 0.77 15.46 -7.76
C VAL A 193 1.94 14.53 -8.00
N ILE A 194 1.68 13.27 -8.36
CA ILE A 194 2.70 12.35 -8.86
C ILE A 194 3.14 12.83 -10.25
N SER A 195 4.33 13.39 -10.33
CA SER A 195 4.97 13.86 -11.55
C SER A 195 6.46 13.52 -11.54
N GLU A 196 7.12 13.56 -12.68
CA GLU A 196 8.58 13.33 -12.76
C GLU A 196 9.33 14.28 -11.80
N GLU A 197 8.95 15.56 -11.75
CA GLU A 197 9.57 16.55 -10.87
C GLU A 197 9.40 16.21 -9.37
N THR A 198 8.18 15.78 -8.99
CA THR A 198 7.91 15.36 -7.61
C THR A 198 8.70 14.11 -7.23
N LEU A 199 8.78 13.14 -8.14
CA LEU A 199 9.52 11.91 -7.92
C LEU A 199 11.02 12.17 -7.86
N ASP A 200 11.59 12.99 -8.75
CA ASP A 200 13.01 13.38 -8.73
C ASP A 200 13.36 14.05 -7.39
N PHE A 201 12.53 15.01 -6.97
CA PHE A 201 12.72 15.69 -5.70
C PHE A 201 12.70 14.73 -4.50
N LEU A 202 11.65 13.88 -4.40
CA LEU A 202 11.49 12.97 -3.26
C LEU A 202 12.52 11.84 -3.25
N ALA A 203 13.03 11.42 -4.41
CA ALA A 203 14.09 10.42 -4.52
C ALA A 203 15.41 10.83 -3.87
N GLU A 204 15.61 12.13 -3.57
CA GLU A 204 16.77 12.59 -2.83
C GLU A 204 16.74 12.20 -1.34
N PHE A 205 15.54 11.89 -0.80
CA PHE A 205 15.30 11.70 0.64
C PHE A 205 15.09 10.25 1.06
N CYS A 206 14.75 9.34 0.15
CA CYS A 206 14.41 7.96 0.46
C CYS A 206 15.17 6.96 -0.42
N ASP A 207 15.06 5.68 -0.09
CA ASP A 207 15.71 4.59 -0.82
C ASP A 207 14.76 3.94 -1.84
N GLU A 208 13.45 4.02 -1.61
CA GLU A 208 12.43 3.39 -2.44
C GLU A 208 11.10 4.15 -2.36
N PHE A 209 10.30 4.11 -3.42
CA PHE A 209 8.88 4.47 -3.38
C PHE A 209 8.01 3.23 -3.36
N LEU A 210 7.05 3.20 -2.42
CA LEU A 210 5.91 2.31 -2.44
C LEU A 210 4.70 3.11 -2.92
N ILE A 211 4.06 2.70 -4.01
CA ILE A 211 2.97 3.47 -4.63
C ILE A 211 1.73 2.61 -4.75
N HIS A 212 0.74 2.89 -3.89
CA HIS A 212 -0.56 2.25 -3.95
C HIS A 212 -1.51 3.00 -4.87
N ALA A 213 -2.05 2.31 -5.86
CA ALA A 213 -3.18 2.77 -6.64
C ALA A 213 -4.47 2.60 -5.81
N ALA A 214 -4.77 3.58 -4.95
CA ALA A 214 -5.81 3.47 -3.91
C ALA A 214 -7.21 3.19 -4.48
N ASP A 215 -7.49 3.61 -5.71
CA ASP A 215 -8.79 3.42 -6.37
C ASP A 215 -9.07 1.97 -6.77
N VAL A 216 -8.03 1.15 -6.98
CA VAL A 216 -8.15 -0.25 -7.37
C VAL A 216 -7.71 -1.24 -6.28
N GLU A 217 -7.19 -0.73 -5.15
CA GLU A 217 -6.70 -1.58 -4.05
C GLU A 217 -7.80 -2.49 -3.48
N GLY A 218 -7.48 -3.78 -3.35
CA GLY A 218 -8.38 -4.81 -2.85
C GLY A 218 -9.56 -5.16 -3.75
N LYS A 219 -9.75 -4.48 -4.88
CA LYS A 219 -10.89 -4.69 -5.78
C LYS A 219 -10.68 -5.86 -6.75
N ARG A 220 -9.45 -6.31 -6.96
CA ARG A 220 -9.09 -7.37 -7.93
C ARG A 220 -9.65 -7.06 -9.33
N ALA A 221 -9.50 -5.82 -9.78
CA ALA A 221 -10.11 -5.31 -11.02
C ALA A 221 -9.10 -4.96 -12.13
N GLY A 222 -7.84 -5.28 -11.92
CA GLY A 222 -6.73 -4.90 -12.78
C GLY A 222 -5.94 -3.72 -12.24
N VAL A 223 -4.74 -3.54 -12.78
CA VAL A 223 -3.83 -2.45 -12.40
C VAL A 223 -4.28 -1.13 -13.03
N GLU A 224 -3.91 -0.03 -12.42
CA GLU A 224 -4.08 1.31 -12.98
C GLU A 224 -2.99 1.56 -14.03
N GLU A 225 -3.29 1.27 -15.30
CA GLU A 225 -2.31 1.23 -16.38
C GLU A 225 -1.63 2.58 -16.61
N ASP A 226 -2.40 3.69 -16.60
CA ASP A 226 -1.85 5.03 -16.76
C ASP A 226 -0.83 5.39 -15.66
N LEU A 227 -1.10 4.98 -14.41
CA LEU A 227 -0.16 5.15 -13.30
C LEU A 227 1.10 4.32 -13.52
N ALA A 228 0.93 3.06 -13.93
CA ALA A 228 2.06 2.19 -14.21
C ALA A 228 2.93 2.72 -15.36
N GLU A 229 2.33 3.32 -16.40
CA GLU A 229 3.05 3.96 -17.50
C GLU A 229 3.81 5.21 -17.04
N LEU A 230 3.20 6.07 -16.23
CA LEU A 230 3.86 7.25 -15.67
C LEU A 230 5.08 6.84 -14.84
N LEU A 231 4.89 5.95 -13.88
CA LEU A 231 5.97 5.47 -13.00
C LEU A 231 7.06 4.74 -13.76
N GLY A 232 6.68 3.87 -14.69
CA GLY A 232 7.60 3.11 -15.51
C GLY A 232 8.43 3.99 -16.45
N GLY A 233 7.81 5.02 -17.04
CA GLY A 233 8.48 6.02 -17.85
C GLY A 233 9.56 6.77 -17.08
N TRP A 234 9.23 7.23 -15.88
CA TRP A 234 10.18 7.88 -14.97
C TRP A 234 11.27 6.92 -14.50
N GLN A 235 10.93 5.70 -14.10
CA GLN A 235 11.89 4.71 -13.58
C GLN A 235 12.92 4.28 -14.64
N LYS A 236 12.54 4.23 -15.91
CA LYS A 236 13.50 3.94 -17.00
C LYS A 236 14.63 4.96 -17.08
N LYS A 237 14.39 6.22 -16.68
CA LYS A 237 15.36 7.32 -16.67
C LYS A 237 16.14 7.36 -15.36
N SER A 238 15.46 7.33 -14.23
CA SER A 238 16.03 7.50 -12.88
C SER A 238 16.73 6.25 -12.36
N HIS A 239 16.29 5.05 -12.78
CA HIS A 239 16.65 3.75 -12.20
C HIS A 239 16.34 3.59 -10.72
N PHE A 240 15.53 4.49 -10.16
CA PHE A 240 15.15 4.49 -8.74
C PHE A 240 14.20 3.33 -8.40
N PRO A 241 14.34 2.69 -7.22
CA PRO A 241 13.45 1.60 -6.81
C PRO A 241 12.01 2.08 -6.63
N VAL A 242 11.08 1.40 -7.31
CA VAL A 242 9.63 1.62 -7.18
C VAL A 242 8.95 0.28 -7.02
N THR A 243 8.06 0.20 -6.03
CA THR A 243 7.13 -0.91 -5.84
C THR A 243 5.71 -0.42 -6.10
N TYR A 244 5.07 -0.97 -7.12
CA TYR A 244 3.66 -0.73 -7.43
C TYR A 244 2.77 -1.66 -6.59
N ALA A 245 1.69 -1.14 -6.03
CA ALA A 245 0.69 -1.89 -5.30
C ALA A 245 -0.73 -1.49 -5.74
N GLY A 246 -1.63 -2.45 -5.80
CA GLY A 246 -3.06 -2.24 -6.08
C GLY A 246 -3.56 -2.92 -7.35
N GLY A 247 -4.72 -3.53 -7.25
CA GLY A 247 -5.51 -4.02 -8.37
C GLY A 247 -5.07 -5.32 -9.02
N VAL A 248 -3.83 -5.78 -8.84
CA VAL A 248 -3.35 -7.03 -9.47
C VAL A 248 -4.28 -8.20 -9.18
N HIS A 249 -4.74 -8.89 -10.23
CA HIS A 249 -5.67 -10.00 -10.12
C HIS A 249 -5.37 -11.17 -11.07
N ALA A 250 -4.50 -10.97 -12.08
CA ALA A 250 -4.10 -11.94 -13.08
C ALA A 250 -2.60 -11.83 -13.37
N LEU A 251 -1.99 -12.89 -13.94
CA LEU A 251 -0.58 -12.88 -14.33
C LEU A 251 -0.27 -11.85 -15.42
N GLU A 252 -1.26 -11.58 -16.28
CA GLU A 252 -1.18 -10.59 -17.35
C GLU A 252 -0.93 -9.17 -16.80
N ASP A 253 -1.38 -8.87 -15.60
CA ASP A 253 -1.12 -7.56 -14.97
C ASP A 253 0.36 -7.32 -14.70
N LEU A 254 1.13 -8.39 -14.37
CA LEU A 254 2.59 -8.30 -14.28
C LEU A 254 3.23 -7.95 -15.61
N SER A 255 2.70 -8.50 -16.71
CA SER A 255 3.19 -8.20 -18.06
C SER A 255 2.97 -6.74 -18.43
N LYS A 256 1.82 -6.14 -18.05
CA LYS A 256 1.53 -4.72 -18.28
C LYS A 256 2.51 -3.82 -17.51
N ILE A 257 2.73 -4.10 -16.21
CA ILE A 257 3.69 -3.35 -15.40
C ILE A 257 5.13 -3.54 -15.91
N ALA A 258 5.48 -4.74 -16.36
CA ALA A 258 6.80 -5.00 -16.95
C ALA A 258 7.01 -4.22 -18.25
N ALA A 259 6.01 -4.18 -19.13
CA ALA A 259 6.08 -3.42 -20.38
C ALA A 259 6.28 -1.92 -20.14
N SER A 260 5.56 -1.33 -19.16
CA SER A 260 5.68 0.08 -18.81
C SER A 260 7.04 0.43 -18.23
N SER A 261 7.63 -0.45 -17.39
CA SER A 261 8.87 -0.17 -16.64
C SER A 261 10.14 -0.80 -17.23
N GLY A 262 10.01 -1.56 -18.33
CA GLY A 262 11.11 -2.39 -18.80
C GLY A 262 11.52 -3.44 -17.78
N GLY A 263 10.55 -4.07 -17.10
CA GLY A 263 10.77 -5.12 -16.10
C GLY A 263 11.50 -4.68 -14.83
N ARG A 264 11.57 -3.37 -14.55
CA ARG A 264 12.31 -2.82 -13.40
C ARG A 264 11.44 -2.62 -12.17
N MET A 265 10.16 -2.25 -12.35
CA MET A 265 9.22 -1.97 -11.26
C MET A 265 8.89 -3.26 -10.51
N ASP A 266 9.02 -3.23 -9.20
CA ASP A 266 8.59 -4.32 -8.33
C ASP A 266 7.07 -4.24 -8.10
N VAL A 267 6.45 -5.35 -7.72
CA VAL A 267 4.99 -5.44 -7.62
C VAL A 267 4.56 -6.09 -6.32
N THR A 268 3.64 -5.44 -5.61
CA THR A 268 2.93 -6.05 -4.49
C THR A 268 1.64 -6.71 -4.97
N VAL A 269 1.42 -7.93 -4.48
CA VAL A 269 0.16 -8.65 -4.66
C VAL A 269 -0.36 -9.06 -3.29
N GLY A 270 -1.54 -8.58 -2.93
CA GLY A 270 -2.20 -8.85 -1.66
C GLY A 270 -3.37 -9.82 -1.83
N SER A 271 -4.59 -9.29 -1.81
CA SER A 271 -5.85 -10.07 -1.76
C SER A 271 -6.05 -11.08 -2.90
N ALA A 272 -5.34 -10.96 -4.02
CA ALA A 272 -5.40 -11.91 -5.12
C ALA A 272 -4.58 -13.19 -4.87
N LEU A 273 -3.65 -13.19 -3.90
CA LEU A 273 -2.83 -14.35 -3.56
C LEU A 273 -3.65 -15.49 -2.94
N ASP A 274 -3.29 -16.71 -3.28
CA ASP A 274 -3.83 -17.95 -2.69
C ASP A 274 -3.64 -18.00 -1.16
N LEU A 275 -2.57 -17.42 -0.64
CA LEU A 275 -2.32 -17.23 0.79
C LEU A 275 -3.43 -16.47 1.52
N PHE A 276 -4.16 -15.64 0.80
CA PHE A 276 -5.27 -14.80 1.29
C PHE A 276 -6.61 -15.17 0.65
N GLY A 277 -6.75 -16.41 0.17
CA GLY A 277 -7.98 -16.89 -0.46
C GLY A 277 -8.23 -16.34 -1.87
N GLY A 278 -7.22 -15.79 -2.52
CA GLY A 278 -7.24 -15.42 -3.93
C GLY A 278 -6.93 -16.61 -4.85
N ASN A 279 -6.88 -16.34 -6.14
CA ASN A 279 -6.68 -17.38 -7.17
C ASN A 279 -5.24 -17.42 -7.72
N LEU A 280 -4.40 -16.43 -7.42
CA LEU A 280 -3.03 -16.36 -7.90
C LEU A 280 -2.10 -17.11 -6.96
N LYS A 281 -1.42 -18.13 -7.47
CA LYS A 281 -0.44 -18.86 -6.70
C LYS A 281 0.87 -18.07 -6.61
N LEU A 282 1.40 -17.97 -5.40
CA LEU A 282 2.66 -17.25 -5.15
C LEU A 282 3.80 -17.75 -6.05
N GLN A 283 3.90 -19.05 -6.28
CA GLN A 283 4.93 -19.64 -7.14
C GLN A 283 4.79 -19.24 -8.61
N GLU A 284 3.56 -19.17 -9.14
CA GLU A 284 3.30 -18.76 -10.53
C GLU A 284 3.67 -17.29 -10.73
N LEU A 285 3.32 -16.42 -9.76
CA LEU A 285 3.69 -15.00 -9.78
C LEU A 285 5.20 -14.81 -9.77
N LYS A 286 5.91 -15.56 -8.91
CA LYS A 286 7.36 -15.52 -8.81
C LYS A 286 8.04 -15.92 -10.12
N GLN A 287 7.64 -17.05 -10.70
CA GLN A 287 8.15 -17.53 -11.99
C GLN A 287 7.90 -16.51 -13.11
N MET A 288 6.71 -15.91 -13.16
CA MET A 288 6.37 -14.90 -14.14
C MET A 288 7.23 -13.64 -13.97
N ALA A 289 7.43 -13.15 -12.75
CA ALA A 289 8.27 -12.00 -12.47
C ALA A 289 9.75 -12.25 -12.86
N GLU A 290 10.27 -13.44 -12.58
CA GLU A 290 11.62 -13.87 -12.98
C GLU A 290 11.77 -13.89 -14.51
N LYS A 291 10.80 -14.46 -15.24
CA LYS A 291 10.76 -14.48 -16.70
C LYS A 291 10.76 -13.07 -17.27
N LEU A 292 9.84 -12.20 -16.82
CA LEU A 292 9.74 -10.80 -17.27
C LEU A 292 11.00 -9.98 -16.98
N SER A 293 11.72 -10.30 -15.90
CA SER A 293 13.00 -9.65 -15.59
C SER A 293 14.15 -10.12 -16.49
N ALA A 294 14.11 -11.35 -16.98
CA ALA A 294 15.13 -11.90 -17.87
C ALA A 294 15.00 -11.39 -19.31
N GLU A 295 13.79 -11.12 -19.77
CA GLU A 295 13.52 -10.63 -21.13
C GLU A 295 14.01 -9.19 -21.38
N VAL A 296 14.37 -8.47 -20.32
CA VAL A 296 14.80 -7.05 -20.36
C VAL A 296 16.34 -6.88 -20.25
N ARG A 297 17.04 -7.96 -19.90
CA ARG A 297 18.53 -7.97 -19.86
C ARG A 297 19.13 -8.31 -21.20
#